data_fa205cc9d47d602f1623b908f1b089ad
#
_entry.id   fa205cc9d47d602f1623b908f1b089ad
#
_cell.length_a   1.000
_cell.length_b   1.000
_cell.length_c   1.000
_cell.angle_alpha   90.00
_cell.angle_beta   90.00
_cell.angle_gamma   90.00
#
_symmetry.space_group_name_H-M   'P 1'
#
loop_
_entity.id
_entity.type
_entity.pdbx_description
1 polymer ?
#
loop_
_entity_poly.entity_id
_entity_poly.type
_entity_poly.pdbx_seq_one_letter_code
_entity_poly.pdbx_strand_id
1 'polypeptide(L)' 'MAFSYNKLWKLLIDNKMTKTDLRNATGTSSYTITKLGHNEPVSLDFLMKVCKVFHCDIGDIMEIVLDEE' A
#
# COMPACT_ATOMS: atom_id res chain seq x y z
N MET A 1 -3.45 4.94 -18.02
CA MET A 1 -2.47 4.39 -17.07
C MET A 1 -2.99 4.58 -15.65
N ALA A 2 -2.89 3.54 -14.86
CA ALA A 2 -3.37 3.55 -13.49
C ALA A 2 -2.37 2.80 -12.60
N PHE A 3 -2.62 2.76 -11.31
CA PHE A 3 -1.81 1.94 -10.41
C PHE A 3 -2.72 1.19 -9.45
N SER A 4 -2.19 0.15 -8.83
CA SER A 4 -2.94 -0.74 -7.97
C SER A 4 -2.12 -1.08 -6.73
N TYR A 5 -2.80 -1.19 -5.58
CA TYR A 5 -2.21 -1.64 -4.33
C TYR A 5 -2.64 -3.07 -3.98
N ASN A 6 -3.12 -3.83 -4.95
CA ASN A 6 -3.59 -5.20 -4.69
C ASN A 6 -2.52 -6.08 -4.04
N LYS A 7 -1.26 -5.88 -4.42
CA LYS A 7 -0.15 -6.62 -3.81
C LYS A 7 -0.03 -6.32 -2.32
N LEU A 8 -0.26 -5.07 -1.93
CA LEU A 8 -0.23 -4.69 -0.51
C LEU A 8 -1.36 -5.38 0.26
N TRP A 9 -2.58 -5.41 -0.31
CA TRP A 9 -3.70 -6.08 0.35
C TRP A 9 -3.42 -7.56 0.55
N LYS A 10 -2.81 -8.20 -0.44
CA LYS A 10 -2.41 -9.59 -0.33
C LYS A 10 -1.38 -9.79 0.78
N LEU A 11 -0.41 -8.89 0.91
CA LEU A 11 0.57 -8.95 2.00
C LEU A 11 -0.09 -8.82 3.37
N LEU A 12 -1.09 -7.94 3.50
CA LEU A 12 -1.82 -7.81 4.75
C LEU A 12 -2.51 -9.12 5.10
N ILE A 13 -3.19 -9.74 4.14
CA ILE A 13 -3.87 -11.03 4.34
C ILE A 13 -2.87 -12.10 4.75
N ASP A 14 -1.76 -12.20 4.04
CA ASP A 14 -0.73 -13.19 4.29
C ASP A 14 -0.10 -13.05 5.69
N ASN A 15 -0.05 -11.81 6.20
CA ASN A 15 0.50 -11.51 7.51
C ASN A 15 -0.57 -11.36 8.59
N LYS A 16 -1.83 -11.68 8.26
CA LYS A 16 -2.97 -11.57 9.18
C LYS A 16 -3.11 -10.18 9.78
N MET A 17 -2.85 -9.16 8.98
CA MET A 17 -2.96 -7.76 9.38
C MET A 17 -4.21 -7.13 8.78
N THR A 18 -4.81 -6.21 9.54
CA THR A 18 -5.91 -5.37 9.05
C THR A 18 -5.37 -4.04 8.56
N LYS A 19 -6.23 -3.24 7.92
CA LYS A 19 -5.88 -1.87 7.54
C LYS A 19 -5.55 -1.02 8.76
N THR A 20 -6.24 -1.25 9.87
CA THR A 20 -5.96 -0.56 11.14
C THR A 20 -4.56 -0.93 11.64
N ASP A 21 -4.17 -2.20 11.53
CA ASP A 21 -2.83 -2.63 11.91
C ASP A 21 -1.76 -1.94 11.07
N LEU A 22 -2.01 -1.81 9.76
CA LEU A 22 -1.09 -1.12 8.87
C LEU A 22 -0.97 0.35 9.25
N ARG A 23 -2.09 1.01 9.54
CA ARG A 23 -2.10 2.40 9.97
C ARG A 23 -1.25 2.58 11.24
N ASN A 24 -1.44 1.71 12.21
CA ASN A 24 -0.70 1.77 13.48
C ASN A 24 0.80 1.50 13.28
N ALA A 25 1.13 0.53 12.44
CA ALA A 25 2.53 0.18 12.17
C ALA A 25 3.30 1.28 11.44
N THR A 26 2.62 2.04 10.59
CA THR A 26 3.25 3.12 9.81
C THR A 26 3.09 4.49 10.45
N GLY A 27 2.20 4.62 11.44
CA GLY A 27 1.94 5.89 12.09
C GLY A 27 1.21 6.91 11.20
N THR A 28 0.55 6.43 10.15
CA THR A 28 -0.14 7.31 9.20
C THR A 28 -1.57 7.62 9.65
N SER A 29 -2.25 8.51 8.92
CA SER A 29 -3.63 8.88 9.22
C SER A 29 -4.62 7.93 8.55
N SER A 30 -5.87 7.94 9.03
CA SER A 30 -6.95 7.18 8.40
C SER A 30 -7.20 7.64 6.96
N TYR A 31 -6.94 8.92 6.69
CA TYR A 31 -7.10 9.49 5.36
C TYR A 31 -6.19 8.80 4.34
N THR A 32 -4.93 8.56 4.71
CA THR A 32 -3.98 7.85 3.84
C THR A 32 -4.45 6.43 3.55
N ILE A 33 -4.96 5.74 4.55
CA ILE A 33 -5.50 4.37 4.37
C ILE A 33 -6.72 4.39 3.43
N THR A 34 -7.58 5.40 3.55
CA THR A 34 -8.73 5.57 2.66
C THR A 34 -8.27 5.76 1.21
N LYS A 35 -7.23 6.57 1.00
CA LYS A 35 -6.66 6.77 -0.35
C LYS A 35 -6.14 5.47 -0.94
N LEU A 36 -5.50 4.63 -0.13
CA LEU A 36 -5.05 3.32 -0.58
C LEU A 36 -6.23 2.48 -1.08
N GLY A 37 -7.35 2.51 -0.36
CA GLY A 37 -8.54 1.75 -0.75
C GLY A 37 -9.16 2.21 -2.05
N HIS A 38 -8.90 3.44 -2.46
CA HIS A 38 -9.39 4.02 -3.72
C HIS A 38 -8.35 4.05 -4.83
N ASN A 39 -7.19 3.41 -4.62
CA ASN A 39 -6.07 3.44 -5.56
C ASN A 39 -5.64 4.87 -5.91
N GLU A 40 -5.66 5.76 -4.92
CA GLU A 40 -5.23 7.14 -5.08
C GLU A 40 -3.76 7.29 -4.69
N PRO A 41 -3.07 8.32 -5.24
CA PRO A 41 -1.66 8.53 -4.90
C PRO A 41 -1.46 8.81 -3.42
N VAL A 42 -0.42 8.23 -2.84
CA VAL A 42 0.02 8.49 -1.48
C VAL A 42 1.48 8.90 -1.53
N SER A 43 2.00 9.47 -0.44
CA SER A 43 3.38 9.94 -0.42
C SER A 43 4.37 8.77 -0.51
N LEU A 44 5.50 9.02 -1.15
CA LEU A 44 6.58 8.05 -1.21
C LEU A 44 7.10 7.73 0.19
N ASP A 45 7.11 8.73 1.07
CA ASP A 45 7.53 8.56 2.46
C ASP A 45 6.69 7.49 3.16
N PHE A 46 5.36 7.53 2.98
CA PHE A 46 4.48 6.49 3.51
C PHE A 46 4.78 5.12 2.90
N LEU A 47 4.99 5.07 1.59
CA LEU A 47 5.31 3.81 0.90
C LEU A 47 6.62 3.21 1.42
N MET A 48 7.61 4.05 1.72
CA MET A 48 8.85 3.59 2.31
C MET A 48 8.63 2.98 3.68
N LYS A 49 7.73 3.55 4.48
CA LYS A 49 7.38 3.00 5.80
C LYS A 49 6.70 1.64 5.65
N VAL A 50 5.83 1.48 4.67
CA VAL A 50 5.18 0.20 4.39
C VAL A 50 6.22 -0.85 4.00
N CYS A 51 7.15 -0.50 3.12
CA CYS A 51 8.23 -1.41 2.72
C CYS A 51 9.07 -1.83 3.92
N LYS A 52 9.32 -0.90 4.85
CA LYS A 52 10.05 -1.21 6.07
C LYS A 52 9.32 -2.21 6.95
N VAL A 53 7.99 -2.06 7.08
CA VAL A 53 7.17 -2.97 7.89
C VAL A 53 7.23 -4.40 7.36
N PHE A 54 7.21 -4.58 6.05
CA PHE A 54 7.18 -5.89 5.41
C PHE A 54 8.56 -6.37 4.93
N HIS A 55 9.60 -5.56 5.09
CA HIS A 55 10.95 -5.86 4.59
C HIS A 55 10.94 -6.19 3.10
N CYS A 56 10.30 -5.35 2.31
CA CYS A 56 10.13 -5.58 0.88
C CYS A 56 10.42 -4.31 0.07
N ASP A 57 10.31 -4.43 -1.24
CA ASP A 57 10.51 -3.31 -2.16
C ASP A 57 9.16 -2.77 -2.62
N ILE A 58 9.16 -1.59 -3.21
CA ILE A 58 7.92 -0.94 -3.66
C ILE A 58 7.16 -1.77 -4.68
N GLY A 59 7.85 -2.51 -5.53
CA GLY A 59 7.23 -3.42 -6.49
C GLY A 59 6.48 -4.58 -5.86
N ASP A 60 6.70 -4.83 -4.56
CA ASP A 60 6.01 -5.88 -3.83
C ASP A 60 4.69 -5.40 -3.23
N ILE A 61 4.44 -4.09 -3.21
CA ILE A 61 3.24 -3.51 -2.60
C ILE A 61 2.34 -2.78 -3.59
N MET A 62 2.87 -2.41 -4.75
CA MET A 62 2.07 -1.74 -5.77
C MET A 62 2.59 -2.08 -7.17
N GLU A 63 1.77 -1.79 -8.17
CA GLU A 63 2.14 -1.97 -9.56
C GLU A 63 1.50 -0.89 -10.41
N ILE A 64 2.12 -0.62 -11.54
CA ILE A 64 1.56 0.27 -12.55
C ILE A 64 0.79 -0.58 -13.55
N VAL A 65 -0.46 -0.19 -13.79
CA VAL A 65 -1.30 -0.86 -14.78
C VAL A 65 -1.32 0.01 -16.03
N LEU A 66 -0.72 -0.49 -17.09
CA LEU A 66 -0.64 0.24 -18.35
C LEU A 66 -1.87 -0.06 -19.20
N ASP A 67 -2.51 0.99 -19.67
CA ASP A 67 -3.61 0.84 -20.61
C ASP A 67 -3.06 0.50 -21.99
N GLU A 68 -3.58 -0.55 -22.60
CA GLU A 68 -3.24 -0.90 -23.96
C GLU A 68 -4.30 -0.36 -24.89
N GLU A 69 -3.88 0.46 -25.83
CA GLU A 69 -4.80 1.03 -26.81
C GLU A 69 -4.38 0.68 -28.22
#